data_1b297a297c4de2f2d031fbcbe2674b9e
#
_entry.id   1b297a297c4de2f2d031fbcbe2674b9e
#
_cell.length_a   1.000
_cell.length_b   1.000
_cell.length_c   1.000
_cell.angle_alpha   90.00
_cell.angle_beta   90.00
_cell.angle_gamma   90.00
#
_symmetry.space_group_name_H-M   'P 1'
#
loop_
_entity.id
_entity.type
_entity.pdbx_description
1 polymer ?
#
loop_
_entity_poly.entity_id
_entity_poly.type
_entity_poly.pdbx_seq_one_letter_code
_entity_poly.pdbx_strand_id
1 'polypeptide(L)'
;LFLAFALGLLTLAGGVAVRRNLGAEPAHAKPPTTTGQQQADVREVGIWQPPSGLKQIPIWPNGAPDMEGVSQPAERVELTKAPDVVAGHPYTVVYDVTSPTMTVFPPKGRNTGASMVVFPGGGFQLLAMDLEGTEICDWMTAKGITCVLLKYRVPKSDDYWDKDCDCHITPKVPRALQDAQRTIRLVRARAKELNLDPNKIGVIGFSAGGYLVARTSNIFEPTYKPIDAADKLSSRPDFAVALYPGHLCRDGDTLDPGIHVTKQTPPTFILQAWDDPVDDICNSTVYARALDDAGVPTEVHLFAKGGHAFGLRRTEHPVAMWPSLVENWLKEIGIL
;
A
#
# COMPACT_ATOMS: atom_id res chain seq x y z
N LEU A 1 46.25 -41.02 34.90
CA LEU A 1 47.26 -40.39 35.74
C LEU A 1 46.78 -39.01 36.17
N PHE A 2 46.61 -38.91 37.45
CA PHE A 2 46.28 -37.75 38.30
C PHE A 2 47.04 -36.47 37.98
N LEU A 3 46.40 -35.27 38.09
CA LEU A 3 46.63 -34.38 39.25
C LEU A 3 45.60 -33.24 39.22
N ALA A 4 44.89 -33.13 40.33
CA ALA A 4 44.09 -31.98 40.72
C ALA A 4 45.01 -30.92 41.36
N PHE A 5 44.69 -29.63 41.17
CA PHE A 5 45.04 -28.58 42.12
C PHE A 5 43.87 -27.64 42.29
N ALA A 6 43.37 -27.65 43.51
CA ALA A 6 42.44 -26.64 44.07
C ALA A 6 43.23 -25.62 44.84
N LEU A 7 42.79 -24.40 44.84
CA LEU A 7 42.83 -23.30 45.85
C LEU A 7 42.66 -21.95 45.06
N GLY A 8 41.91 -21.00 45.42
CA GLY A 8 41.23 -20.66 46.64
C GLY A 8 40.39 -19.40 46.39
N LEU A 9 39.38 -19.24 47.18
CA LEU A 9 38.47 -18.10 47.25
C LEU A 9 39.18 -16.74 47.40
N LEU A 10 38.66 -15.71 46.74
CA LEU A 10 38.44 -14.40 47.39
C LEU A 10 37.27 -13.69 46.70
N THR A 11 36.23 -13.52 47.47
CA THR A 11 35.03 -12.72 47.20
C THR A 11 35.39 -11.25 47.25
N LEU A 12 35.00 -10.52 46.17
CA LEU A 12 34.75 -9.07 46.32
C LEU A 12 33.48 -8.77 45.52
N ALA A 13 32.40 -8.59 46.27
CA ALA A 13 31.14 -8.07 45.83
C ALA A 13 31.32 -6.59 45.44
N GLY A 14 31.19 -6.29 44.17
CA GLY A 14 31.07 -4.95 43.63
C GLY A 14 29.90 -4.94 42.69
N GLY A 15 28.68 -4.87 43.21
CA GLY A 15 27.47 -4.73 42.44
C GLY A 15 27.42 -3.34 41.82
N VAL A 16 27.80 -3.21 40.54
CA VAL A 16 27.42 -2.07 39.72
C VAL A 16 26.01 -2.37 39.20
N ALA A 17 25.02 -1.83 39.89
CA ALA A 17 23.67 -1.76 39.39
C ALA A 17 23.66 -0.81 38.17
N VAL A 18 23.75 -1.37 36.99
CA VAL A 18 23.39 -0.65 35.78
C VAL A 18 21.87 -0.45 35.81
N ARG A 19 21.45 0.70 36.33
CA ARG A 19 20.09 1.17 36.08
C ARG A 19 19.97 1.35 34.58
N ARG A 20 19.29 0.42 33.91
CA ARG A 20 18.68 0.69 32.61
C ARG A 20 17.65 1.78 32.88
N ASN A 21 17.99 3.02 32.50
CA ASN A 21 16.98 4.00 32.22
C ASN A 21 16.16 3.43 31.06
N LEU A 22 15.00 2.88 31.39
CA LEU A 22 13.91 2.77 30.46
C LEU A 22 13.53 4.22 30.15
N GLY A 23 14.13 4.78 29.10
CA GLY A 23 13.70 6.01 28.52
C GLY A 23 12.23 5.81 28.11
N ALA A 24 11.39 6.73 28.58
CA ALA A 24 10.01 6.81 28.15
C ALA A 24 9.97 6.74 26.61
N GLU A 25 9.10 5.89 26.08
CA GLU A 25 8.72 5.93 24.68
C GLU A 25 8.48 7.39 24.29
N PRO A 26 9.00 7.83 23.13
CA PRO A 26 8.61 9.13 22.61
C PRO A 26 7.10 9.04 22.34
N ALA A 27 6.33 9.80 23.09
CA ALA A 27 4.92 9.99 22.86
C ALA A 27 4.75 10.30 21.36
N HIS A 28 3.98 9.46 20.65
CA HIS A 28 3.58 9.72 19.27
C HIS A 28 3.06 11.15 19.18
N ALA A 29 3.73 11.97 18.41
CA ALA A 29 3.38 13.37 18.27
C ALA A 29 1.95 13.43 17.73
N LYS A 30 1.06 13.97 18.56
CA LYS A 30 -0.29 14.34 18.15
C LYS A 30 -0.18 15.21 16.92
N PRO A 31 -0.94 14.96 15.83
CA PRO A 31 -0.99 15.88 14.73
C PRO A 31 -1.39 17.25 15.30
N PRO A 32 -0.77 18.36 14.88
CA PRO A 32 -0.99 19.66 15.46
C PRO A 32 -2.47 20.02 15.37
N THR A 33 -3.11 20.22 16.52
CA THR A 33 -4.42 20.86 16.61
C THR A 33 -4.24 22.31 16.16
N THR A 34 -4.56 22.59 14.93
CA THR A 34 -4.57 23.93 14.35
C THR A 34 -5.78 24.69 14.87
N THR A 35 -5.65 25.32 16.03
CA THR A 35 -6.45 26.48 16.41
C THR A 35 -5.74 27.72 15.90
N GLY A 36 -6.17 28.20 14.76
CA GLY A 36 -5.63 29.44 14.18
C GLY A 36 -6.04 29.51 12.72
N GLN A 37 -7.14 30.22 12.45
CA GLN A 37 -7.57 30.57 11.11
C GLN A 37 -6.45 31.32 10.38
N GLN A 38 -5.76 30.62 9.49
CA GLN A 38 -5.24 31.16 8.25
C GLN A 38 -5.87 30.33 7.14
N GLN A 39 -6.91 30.88 6.52
CA GLN A 39 -7.39 30.42 5.22
C GLN A 39 -6.21 30.55 4.25
N ALA A 40 -5.44 29.45 4.11
CA ALA A 40 -4.54 29.29 2.98
C ALA A 40 -5.44 29.10 1.74
N ASP A 41 -5.12 29.79 0.66
CA ASP A 41 -5.75 29.63 -0.66
C ASP A 41 -5.78 28.16 -1.07
N VAL A 42 -6.80 27.44 -0.66
CA VAL A 42 -7.15 26.13 -1.17
C VAL A 42 -7.74 26.40 -2.56
N ARG A 43 -6.95 26.19 -3.59
CA ARG A 43 -7.51 26.02 -4.92
C ARG A 43 -8.30 24.71 -4.87
N GLU A 44 -9.61 24.81 -4.66
CA GLU A 44 -10.55 23.75 -5.01
C GLU A 44 -10.43 23.49 -6.51
N VAL A 45 -9.52 22.61 -6.87
CA VAL A 45 -9.48 22.05 -8.22
C VAL A 45 -10.47 20.90 -8.18
N GLY A 46 -11.65 21.06 -8.73
CA GLY A 46 -12.75 20.10 -8.78
C GLY A 46 -12.41 18.61 -8.75
N ILE A 47 -13.31 17.74 -9.19
CA ILE A 47 -13.07 16.26 -9.25
C ILE A 47 -11.75 15.98 -9.95
N TRP A 48 -10.89 15.12 -9.33
CA TRP A 48 -9.61 14.70 -9.93
C TRP A 48 -9.79 14.23 -11.36
N GLN A 49 -8.92 14.68 -12.24
CA GLN A 49 -8.92 14.30 -13.65
C GLN A 49 -7.60 13.61 -14.00
N PRO A 50 -7.64 12.50 -14.76
CA PRO A 50 -6.44 11.89 -15.28
C PRO A 50 -5.75 12.78 -16.31
N PRO A 51 -4.50 12.49 -16.67
CA PRO A 51 -3.80 13.17 -17.77
C PRO A 51 -4.62 13.24 -19.05
N SER A 52 -4.40 14.29 -19.84
CA SER A 52 -5.14 14.55 -21.09
C SER A 52 -5.21 13.31 -22.00
N GLY A 53 -6.38 13.05 -22.54
CA GLY A 53 -6.66 11.90 -23.42
C GLY A 53 -7.08 10.63 -22.68
N LEU A 54 -6.95 10.56 -21.36
CA LEU A 54 -7.42 9.42 -20.55
C LEU A 54 -8.77 9.74 -19.92
N LYS A 55 -9.49 8.69 -19.53
CA LYS A 55 -10.83 8.81 -18.93
C LYS A 55 -10.92 8.03 -17.63
N GLN A 56 -11.62 8.60 -16.65
CA GLN A 56 -12.09 7.86 -15.51
C GLN A 56 -13.25 6.95 -15.91
N ILE A 57 -13.13 5.67 -15.64
CA ILE A 57 -14.15 4.65 -15.94
C ILE A 57 -14.79 4.26 -14.61
N PRO A 58 -16.08 4.54 -14.39
CA PRO A 58 -16.78 4.07 -13.20
C PRO A 58 -16.72 2.54 -13.10
N ILE A 59 -16.33 2.02 -11.94
CA ILE A 59 -16.26 0.57 -11.73
C ILE A 59 -17.61 -0.02 -11.29
N TRP A 60 -18.52 0.82 -10.82
CA TRP A 60 -19.87 0.47 -10.39
C TRP A 60 -20.91 1.21 -11.23
N PRO A 61 -21.52 0.58 -12.24
CA PRO A 61 -22.39 1.27 -13.18
C PRO A 61 -23.68 1.81 -12.56
N ASN A 62 -24.15 1.20 -11.46
CA ASN A 62 -25.40 1.57 -10.78
C ASN A 62 -25.15 2.14 -9.37
N GLY A 63 -23.96 2.67 -9.11
CA GLY A 63 -23.54 3.11 -7.78
C GLY A 63 -22.78 2.01 -7.02
N ALA A 64 -21.85 2.44 -6.17
CA ALA A 64 -21.01 1.54 -5.38
C ALA A 64 -21.83 0.87 -4.26
N PRO A 65 -21.57 -0.41 -3.90
CA PRO A 65 -22.26 -1.07 -2.80
C PRO A 65 -21.91 -0.46 -1.44
N ASP A 66 -22.72 -0.73 -0.43
CA ASP A 66 -22.49 -0.38 0.98
C ASP A 66 -22.31 1.13 1.23
N MET A 67 -23.01 1.96 0.43
CA MET A 67 -23.02 3.42 0.57
C MET A 67 -24.26 3.96 1.30
N GLU A 68 -25.15 3.08 1.77
CA GLU A 68 -26.33 3.49 2.53
C GLU A 68 -25.91 4.13 3.87
N GLY A 69 -26.44 5.32 4.14
CA GLY A 69 -26.11 6.09 5.34
C GLY A 69 -24.70 6.70 5.37
N VAL A 70 -23.90 6.49 4.32
CA VAL A 70 -22.56 7.08 4.22
C VAL A 70 -22.66 8.52 3.73
N SER A 71 -22.04 9.45 4.46
CA SER A 71 -21.91 10.83 3.97
C SER A 71 -21.11 10.85 2.68
N GLN A 72 -21.63 11.55 1.67
CA GLN A 72 -21.02 11.66 0.35
C GLN A 72 -20.71 13.15 0.03
N PRO A 73 -19.73 13.75 0.72
CA PRO A 73 -19.27 15.07 0.37
C PRO A 73 -18.69 15.08 -1.06
N ALA A 74 -18.57 16.27 -1.64
CA ALA A 74 -17.87 16.40 -2.91
C ALA A 74 -16.41 15.99 -2.77
N GLU A 75 -15.90 15.27 -3.75
CA GLU A 75 -14.47 14.92 -3.85
C GLU A 75 -13.62 16.20 -3.86
N ARG A 76 -12.56 16.22 -3.07
CA ARG A 76 -11.63 17.35 -2.98
C ARG A 76 -10.28 16.96 -3.49
N VAL A 77 -9.66 17.83 -4.26
CA VAL A 77 -8.29 17.66 -4.80
C VAL A 77 -7.42 18.78 -4.25
N GLU A 78 -6.34 18.43 -3.62
CA GLU A 78 -5.39 19.36 -3.04
C GLU A 78 -3.96 19.06 -3.49
N LEU A 79 -3.13 20.10 -3.59
CA LEU A 79 -1.70 19.96 -3.76
C LEU A 79 -1.04 20.13 -2.39
N THR A 80 -0.23 19.17 -1.96
CA THR A 80 0.48 19.25 -0.67
C THR A 80 1.41 20.46 -0.64
N LYS A 81 1.73 20.92 0.56
CA LYS A 81 2.63 22.05 0.82
C LYS A 81 3.68 21.62 1.84
N ALA A 82 4.82 22.31 1.89
CA ALA A 82 5.80 22.07 2.92
C ALA A 82 5.16 22.13 4.32
N PRO A 83 5.49 21.21 5.25
CA PRO A 83 6.55 20.20 5.13
C PRO A 83 6.17 18.93 4.33
N ASP A 84 4.92 18.75 3.93
CA ASP A 84 4.39 17.52 3.32
C ASP A 84 4.75 17.48 1.82
N VAL A 85 6.04 17.36 1.52
CA VAL A 85 6.58 17.25 0.16
C VAL A 85 7.54 16.08 0.07
N VAL A 86 7.66 15.48 -1.12
CA VAL A 86 8.56 14.35 -1.37
C VAL A 86 9.67 14.79 -2.34
N ALA A 87 10.92 14.60 -1.94
CA ALA A 87 12.09 15.07 -2.69
C ALA A 87 12.00 16.57 -3.05
N GLY A 88 11.45 17.40 -2.15
CA GLY A 88 11.27 18.84 -2.34
C GLY A 88 10.10 19.26 -3.25
N HIS A 89 9.30 18.30 -3.72
CA HIS A 89 8.18 18.57 -4.62
C HIS A 89 6.84 18.20 -3.97
N PRO A 90 5.82 19.06 -4.08
CA PRO A 90 4.46 18.74 -3.67
C PRO A 90 3.87 17.62 -4.52
N TYR A 91 2.81 16.99 -4.02
CA TYR A 91 2.06 15.98 -4.75
C TYR A 91 0.56 16.16 -4.56
N THR A 92 -0.22 15.60 -5.47
CA THR A 92 -1.67 15.70 -5.50
C THR A 92 -2.31 14.67 -4.60
N VAL A 93 -3.17 15.11 -3.70
CA VAL A 93 -3.99 14.24 -2.84
C VAL A 93 -5.46 14.42 -3.16
N VAL A 94 -6.22 13.33 -3.07
CA VAL A 94 -7.65 13.31 -3.33
C VAL A 94 -8.37 12.76 -2.10
N TYR A 95 -9.30 13.54 -1.56
CA TYR A 95 -10.12 13.22 -0.39
C TYR A 95 -11.54 12.88 -0.78
N ASP A 96 -12.25 12.27 0.14
CA ASP A 96 -13.71 12.09 0.08
C ASP A 96 -14.18 11.30 -1.16
N VAL A 97 -13.36 10.36 -1.64
CA VAL A 97 -13.73 9.51 -2.78
C VAL A 97 -14.87 8.58 -2.39
N THR A 98 -16.05 8.83 -2.95
CA THR A 98 -17.26 8.02 -2.76
C THR A 98 -17.72 7.36 -4.08
N SER A 99 -17.25 7.88 -5.20
CA SER A 99 -17.50 7.36 -6.56
C SER A 99 -16.19 6.82 -7.16
N PRO A 100 -15.86 5.54 -6.93
CA PRO A 100 -14.59 4.99 -7.36
C PRO A 100 -14.54 4.78 -8.86
N THR A 101 -13.37 5.02 -9.43
CA THR A 101 -13.11 4.90 -10.87
C THR A 101 -11.76 4.22 -11.12
N MET A 102 -11.63 3.60 -12.29
CA MET A 102 -10.33 3.19 -12.81
C MET A 102 -9.93 4.04 -14.01
N THR A 103 -8.65 4.30 -14.17
CA THR A 103 -8.08 4.93 -15.36
C THR A 103 -7.06 3.97 -15.97
N VAL A 104 -7.22 3.68 -17.26
CA VAL A 104 -6.33 2.77 -18.00
C VAL A 104 -5.29 3.58 -18.76
N PHE A 105 -4.03 3.34 -18.47
CA PHE A 105 -2.87 3.91 -19.17
C PHE A 105 -2.30 2.83 -20.09
N PRO A 106 -2.40 2.99 -21.42
CA PRO A 106 -1.89 2.01 -22.35
C PRO A 106 -0.35 1.95 -22.32
N PRO A 107 0.24 0.79 -22.67
CA PRO A 107 1.69 0.67 -22.70
C PRO A 107 2.30 1.58 -23.76
N LYS A 108 3.48 2.12 -23.46
CA LYS A 108 4.29 2.89 -24.41
C LYS A 108 5.25 1.92 -25.12
N GLY A 109 5.19 1.85 -26.45
CA GLY A 109 6.02 0.94 -27.25
C GLY A 109 5.53 -0.50 -27.26
N ARG A 110 6.43 -1.47 -27.01
CA ARG A 110 6.09 -2.90 -27.03
C ARG A 110 5.16 -3.25 -25.87
N ASN A 111 4.00 -3.84 -26.19
CA ASN A 111 3.10 -4.38 -25.17
C ASN A 111 3.58 -5.77 -24.71
N THR A 112 3.76 -5.97 -23.42
CA THR A 112 4.12 -7.26 -22.79
C THR A 112 2.90 -8.18 -22.63
N GLY A 113 1.69 -7.65 -22.75
CA GLY A 113 0.45 -8.33 -22.40
C GLY A 113 0.15 -8.30 -20.89
N ALA A 114 1.07 -7.84 -20.06
CA ALA A 114 0.84 -7.72 -18.62
C ALA A 114 0.10 -6.43 -18.27
N SER A 115 -0.61 -6.45 -17.15
CA SER A 115 -1.18 -5.27 -16.52
C SER A 115 -0.87 -5.20 -15.03
N MET A 116 -0.87 -3.97 -14.49
CA MET A 116 -0.67 -3.69 -13.09
C MET A 116 -1.77 -2.75 -12.58
N VAL A 117 -2.54 -3.18 -11.62
CA VAL A 117 -3.51 -2.32 -10.92
C VAL A 117 -2.81 -1.63 -9.78
N VAL A 118 -2.87 -0.30 -9.75
CA VAL A 118 -2.17 0.55 -8.78
C VAL A 118 -3.13 1.00 -7.69
N PHE A 119 -2.72 0.80 -6.44
CA PHE A 119 -3.42 1.24 -5.24
C PHE A 119 -2.59 2.33 -4.54
N PRO A 120 -2.87 3.63 -4.75
CA PRO A 120 -2.20 4.69 -4.02
C PRO A 120 -2.39 4.56 -2.51
N GLY A 121 -1.42 5.04 -1.73
CA GLY A 121 -1.54 5.17 -0.29
C GLY A 121 -2.32 6.42 0.13
N GLY A 122 -2.29 6.69 1.42
CA GLY A 122 -2.96 7.83 2.05
C GLY A 122 -3.82 7.45 3.24
N GLY A 123 -3.45 6.37 3.95
CA GLY A 123 -4.06 5.96 5.22
C GLY A 123 -5.55 5.65 5.14
N PHE A 124 -6.09 5.30 3.99
CA PHE A 124 -7.53 5.18 3.72
C PHE A 124 -8.36 6.45 4.00
N GLN A 125 -7.71 7.59 4.16
CA GLN A 125 -8.32 8.91 4.37
C GLN A 125 -8.25 9.78 3.12
N LEU A 126 -7.23 9.55 2.30
CA LEU A 126 -6.98 10.23 1.03
C LEU A 126 -6.27 9.28 0.06
N LEU A 127 -6.02 9.74 -1.16
CA LEU A 127 -5.21 9.03 -2.16
C LEU A 127 -4.10 9.94 -2.68
N ALA A 128 -2.84 9.49 -2.63
CA ALA A 128 -1.67 10.19 -3.20
C ALA A 128 -1.61 9.95 -4.73
N MET A 129 -2.47 10.66 -5.49
CA MET A 129 -2.85 10.29 -6.85
C MET A 129 -1.76 10.46 -7.91
N ASP A 130 -0.82 11.39 -7.74
CA ASP A 130 0.32 11.48 -8.66
C ASP A 130 1.54 10.71 -8.15
N LEU A 131 1.98 10.94 -6.92
CA LEU A 131 3.16 10.32 -6.32
C LEU A 131 3.15 8.79 -6.40
N GLU A 132 2.03 8.18 -6.04
CA GLU A 132 1.82 6.74 -5.94
C GLU A 132 0.79 6.21 -6.97
N GLY A 133 0.44 7.04 -7.92
CA GLY A 133 -0.54 6.74 -8.96
C GLY A 133 -0.02 7.04 -10.37
N THR A 134 -0.16 8.28 -10.86
CA THR A 134 0.18 8.59 -12.25
C THR A 134 1.67 8.49 -12.55
N GLU A 135 2.56 8.84 -11.61
CA GLU A 135 4.01 8.65 -11.76
C GLU A 135 4.35 7.16 -11.90
N ILE A 136 3.69 6.31 -11.13
CA ILE A 136 3.85 4.84 -11.21
C ILE A 136 3.35 4.32 -12.55
N CYS A 137 2.21 4.81 -13.03
CA CYS A 137 1.67 4.44 -14.34
C CYS A 137 2.60 4.86 -15.49
N ASP A 138 3.22 6.03 -15.39
CA ASP A 138 4.20 6.47 -16.38
C ASP A 138 5.42 5.55 -16.45
N TRP A 139 5.93 5.11 -15.31
CA TRP A 139 7.01 4.15 -15.23
C TRP A 139 6.62 2.79 -15.80
N MET A 140 5.47 2.21 -15.40
CA MET A 140 5.00 0.91 -15.85
C MET A 140 4.75 0.88 -17.35
N THR A 141 4.09 1.92 -17.88
CA THR A 141 3.80 2.00 -19.32
C THR A 141 5.05 2.13 -20.16
N ALA A 142 6.09 2.80 -19.67
CA ALA A 142 7.41 2.84 -20.33
C ALA A 142 8.09 1.46 -20.40
N LYS A 143 7.69 0.50 -19.56
CA LYS A 143 8.14 -0.90 -19.59
C LYS A 143 7.24 -1.80 -20.42
N GLY A 144 6.23 -1.27 -21.06
CA GLY A 144 5.29 -2.03 -21.87
C GLY A 144 4.18 -2.74 -21.09
N ILE A 145 3.98 -2.39 -19.83
CA ILE A 145 2.91 -2.89 -18.95
C ILE A 145 1.74 -1.92 -19.02
N THR A 146 0.52 -2.41 -19.22
CA THR A 146 -0.68 -1.59 -19.06
C THR A 146 -0.87 -1.25 -17.59
N CYS A 147 -0.97 0.04 -17.26
CA CYS A 147 -1.24 0.47 -15.89
C CYS A 147 -2.71 0.80 -15.71
N VAL A 148 -3.31 0.32 -14.63
CA VAL A 148 -4.69 0.63 -14.24
C VAL A 148 -4.68 1.32 -12.89
N LEU A 149 -4.83 2.62 -12.88
CA LEU A 149 -4.88 3.40 -11.64
C LEU A 149 -6.29 3.33 -11.06
N LEU A 150 -6.39 2.81 -9.85
CA LEU A 150 -7.65 2.74 -9.11
C LEU A 150 -7.75 3.91 -8.13
N LYS A 151 -8.75 4.77 -8.35
CA LYS A 151 -9.22 5.75 -7.38
C LYS A 151 -10.29 5.05 -6.54
N TYR A 152 -9.87 4.36 -5.49
CA TYR A 152 -10.78 3.60 -4.62
C TYR A 152 -11.45 4.48 -3.57
N ARG A 153 -12.54 3.98 -2.98
CA ARG A 153 -13.30 4.72 -1.97
C ARG A 153 -12.51 4.96 -0.70
N VAL A 154 -12.46 6.20 -0.30
CA VAL A 154 -11.94 6.69 0.98
C VAL A 154 -12.93 7.71 1.56
N PRO A 155 -14.16 7.28 1.92
CA PRO A 155 -15.12 8.18 2.53
C PRO A 155 -14.65 8.54 3.95
N LYS A 156 -14.90 9.77 4.37
CA LYS A 156 -14.52 10.27 5.71
C LYS A 156 -15.06 9.39 6.85
N SER A 157 -16.15 8.67 6.63
CA SER A 157 -16.74 7.75 7.60
C SER A 157 -15.94 6.47 7.84
N ASP A 158 -14.94 6.19 7.01
CA ASP A 158 -14.08 4.99 7.13
C ASP A 158 -12.78 5.30 7.94
N ASP A 159 -12.75 6.43 8.62
CA ASP A 159 -11.68 6.77 9.56
C ASP A 159 -11.53 5.67 10.60
N TYR A 160 -10.28 5.21 10.79
CA TYR A 160 -9.91 4.14 11.71
C TYR A 160 -9.22 4.65 12.98
N TRP A 161 -9.28 5.96 13.23
CA TRP A 161 -8.83 6.55 14.48
C TRP A 161 -9.89 6.40 15.54
N ASP A 162 -9.55 5.69 16.62
CA ASP A 162 -10.42 5.58 17.80
C ASP A 162 -10.07 6.70 18.78
N LYS A 163 -11.07 7.54 19.07
CA LYS A 163 -10.92 8.68 19.98
C LYS A 163 -10.88 8.29 21.45
N ASP A 164 -11.42 7.12 21.77
CA ASP A 164 -11.50 6.66 23.17
C ASP A 164 -10.15 6.16 23.65
N CYS A 165 -9.39 5.48 22.80
CA CYS A 165 -8.02 5.08 23.10
C CYS A 165 -6.96 6.04 22.57
N ASP A 166 -7.33 7.08 21.80
CA ASP A 166 -6.43 7.98 21.07
C ASP A 166 -5.42 7.18 20.22
N CYS A 167 -5.90 6.16 19.53
CA CYS A 167 -5.09 5.18 18.82
C CYS A 167 -5.68 4.76 17.46
N HIS A 168 -4.83 4.20 16.60
CA HIS A 168 -5.27 3.55 15.39
C HIS A 168 -5.89 2.18 15.70
N ILE A 169 -7.12 1.98 15.27
CA ILE A 169 -7.75 0.67 15.24
C ILE A 169 -7.43 -0.02 13.91
N THR A 170 -7.60 -1.34 13.85
CA THR A 170 -7.45 -2.08 12.58
C THR A 170 -8.42 -1.51 11.54
N PRO A 171 -7.93 -1.03 10.39
CA PRO A 171 -8.79 -0.43 9.40
C PRO A 171 -9.75 -1.47 8.84
N LYS A 172 -11.04 -1.26 9.06
CA LYS A 172 -12.08 -1.99 8.36
C LYS A 172 -12.30 -1.30 7.03
N VAL A 173 -11.69 -1.84 5.98
CA VAL A 173 -11.71 -1.23 4.64
C VAL A 173 -12.52 -2.07 3.63
N PRO A 174 -13.78 -2.47 3.95
CA PRO A 174 -14.55 -3.34 3.08
C PRO A 174 -14.75 -2.68 1.71
N ARG A 175 -15.00 -1.37 1.67
CA ARG A 175 -15.26 -0.61 0.44
C ARG A 175 -14.04 -0.55 -0.48
N ALA A 176 -12.85 -0.26 0.06
CA ALA A 176 -11.62 -0.26 -0.72
C ALA A 176 -11.29 -1.65 -1.28
N LEU A 177 -11.51 -2.71 -0.49
CA LEU A 177 -11.33 -4.10 -0.94
C LEU A 177 -12.34 -4.48 -2.03
N GLN A 178 -13.60 -4.09 -1.90
CA GLN A 178 -14.62 -4.30 -2.93
C GLN A 178 -14.21 -3.64 -4.26
N ASP A 179 -13.75 -2.38 -4.19
CA ASP A 179 -13.30 -1.63 -5.36
C ASP A 179 -12.08 -2.28 -6.02
N ALA A 180 -11.12 -2.74 -5.24
CA ALA A 180 -9.94 -3.44 -5.74
C ALA A 180 -10.30 -4.78 -6.40
N GLN A 181 -11.11 -5.61 -5.75
CA GLN A 181 -11.59 -6.87 -6.31
C GLN A 181 -12.39 -6.64 -7.61
N ARG A 182 -13.27 -5.65 -7.61
CA ARG A 182 -14.06 -5.29 -8.79
C ARG A 182 -13.17 -4.83 -9.94
N THR A 183 -12.17 -4.01 -9.66
CA THR A 183 -11.24 -3.51 -10.68
C THR A 183 -10.45 -4.65 -11.32
N ILE A 184 -9.90 -5.57 -10.54
CA ILE A 184 -9.17 -6.74 -11.06
C ILE A 184 -10.08 -7.58 -11.97
N ARG A 185 -11.33 -7.82 -11.58
CA ARG A 185 -12.32 -8.54 -12.40
C ARG A 185 -12.65 -7.81 -13.69
N LEU A 186 -12.83 -6.48 -13.64
CA LEU A 186 -13.08 -5.67 -14.83
C LEU A 186 -11.90 -5.68 -15.81
N VAL A 187 -10.66 -5.58 -15.31
CA VAL A 187 -9.45 -5.69 -16.14
C VAL A 187 -9.40 -7.07 -16.79
N ARG A 188 -9.64 -8.14 -16.05
CA ARG A 188 -9.66 -9.51 -16.57
C ARG A 188 -10.79 -9.73 -17.58
N ALA A 189 -11.97 -9.18 -17.37
CA ALA A 189 -13.09 -9.24 -18.30
C ALA A 189 -12.80 -8.50 -19.61
N ARG A 190 -12.02 -7.42 -19.53
CA ARG A 190 -11.65 -6.57 -20.67
C ARG A 190 -10.29 -6.91 -21.28
N ALA A 191 -9.70 -8.04 -20.90
CA ALA A 191 -8.34 -8.40 -21.30
C ALA A 191 -8.18 -8.38 -22.84
N LYS A 192 -9.15 -8.94 -23.59
CA LYS A 192 -9.15 -8.91 -25.07
C LYS A 192 -9.21 -7.48 -25.62
N GLU A 193 -10.10 -6.65 -25.08
CA GLU A 193 -10.25 -5.24 -25.49
C GLU A 193 -8.98 -4.44 -25.25
N LEU A 194 -8.33 -4.69 -24.12
CA LEU A 194 -7.12 -3.99 -23.66
C LEU A 194 -5.82 -4.63 -24.21
N ASN A 195 -5.94 -5.69 -25.00
CA ASN A 195 -4.80 -6.46 -25.53
C ASN A 195 -3.88 -6.98 -24.41
N LEU A 196 -4.47 -7.62 -23.39
CA LEU A 196 -3.82 -8.19 -22.22
C LEU A 196 -3.92 -9.71 -22.18
N ASP A 197 -2.97 -10.34 -21.49
CA ASP A 197 -3.10 -11.71 -21.01
C ASP A 197 -3.90 -11.70 -19.70
N PRO A 198 -5.08 -12.37 -19.63
CA PRO A 198 -5.87 -12.41 -18.40
C PRO A 198 -5.21 -13.14 -17.23
N ASN A 199 -4.07 -13.81 -17.46
CA ASN A 199 -3.25 -14.48 -16.45
C ASN A 199 -1.99 -13.70 -16.08
N LYS A 200 -1.87 -12.44 -16.54
CA LYS A 200 -0.77 -11.53 -16.21
C LYS A 200 -1.27 -10.19 -15.65
N ILE A 201 -2.17 -10.27 -14.67
CA ILE A 201 -2.75 -9.09 -13.99
C ILE A 201 -2.19 -9.01 -12.58
N GLY A 202 -1.25 -8.09 -12.37
CA GLY A 202 -0.66 -7.82 -11.05
C GLY A 202 -1.31 -6.66 -10.32
N VAL A 203 -0.92 -6.52 -9.07
CA VAL A 203 -1.26 -5.38 -8.22
C VAL A 203 0.00 -4.76 -7.62
N ILE A 204 0.01 -3.44 -7.47
CA ILE A 204 1.04 -2.71 -6.74
C ILE A 204 0.36 -1.71 -5.82
N GLY A 205 0.83 -1.60 -4.61
CA GLY A 205 0.27 -0.65 -3.65
C GLY A 205 1.30 -0.13 -2.65
N PHE A 206 1.00 1.03 -2.11
CA PHE A 206 1.88 1.87 -1.33
C PHE A 206 1.23 2.16 0.02
N SER A 207 1.95 2.00 1.16
CA SER A 207 1.41 2.33 2.47
C SER A 207 0.06 1.60 2.72
N ALA A 208 -1.03 2.32 2.96
CA ALA A 208 -2.38 1.75 3.01
C ALA A 208 -2.76 0.96 1.74
N GLY A 209 -2.30 1.39 0.56
CA GLY A 209 -2.43 0.63 -0.69
C GLY A 209 -1.64 -0.69 -0.66
N GLY A 210 -0.51 -0.74 0.05
CA GLY A 210 0.24 -1.97 0.31
C GLY A 210 -0.55 -2.96 1.19
N TYR A 211 -1.28 -2.46 2.18
CA TYR A 211 -2.26 -3.28 2.92
C TYR A 211 -3.34 -3.83 1.99
N LEU A 212 -3.86 -2.99 1.08
CA LEU A 212 -4.86 -3.41 0.11
C LEU A 212 -4.32 -4.48 -0.85
N VAL A 213 -3.02 -4.43 -1.21
CA VAL A 213 -2.34 -5.53 -1.93
C VAL A 213 -2.42 -6.83 -1.13
N ALA A 214 -2.07 -6.82 0.15
CA ALA A 214 -2.16 -8.02 0.98
C ALA A 214 -3.60 -8.54 1.10
N ARG A 215 -4.58 -7.65 1.26
CA ARG A 215 -6.00 -8.01 1.31
C ARG A 215 -6.46 -8.68 0.01
N THR A 216 -6.19 -8.09 -1.15
CA THR A 216 -6.59 -8.65 -2.46
C THR A 216 -5.85 -9.92 -2.82
N SER A 217 -4.61 -10.08 -2.33
CA SER A 217 -3.78 -11.26 -2.55
C SER A 217 -4.18 -12.48 -1.70
N ASN A 218 -5.04 -12.28 -0.70
CA ASN A 218 -5.41 -13.32 0.25
C ASN A 218 -6.94 -13.49 0.45
N ILE A 219 -7.75 -12.60 -0.11
CA ILE A 219 -9.22 -12.66 -0.04
C ILE A 219 -9.76 -12.71 -1.47
N PHE A 220 -10.06 -13.92 -1.94
CA PHE A 220 -10.50 -14.17 -3.32
C PHE A 220 -12.01 -14.22 -3.46
N GLU A 221 -12.71 -14.62 -2.39
CA GLU A 221 -14.16 -14.62 -2.36
C GLU A 221 -14.71 -13.20 -2.52
N PRO A 222 -15.80 -13.03 -3.27
CA PRO A 222 -16.43 -11.72 -3.43
C PRO A 222 -16.85 -11.12 -2.10
N THR A 223 -16.37 -9.90 -1.81
CA THR A 223 -16.79 -9.15 -0.61
C THR A 223 -18.01 -8.26 -0.87
N TYR A 224 -18.63 -8.41 -2.03
CA TYR A 224 -19.84 -7.73 -2.46
C TYR A 224 -20.73 -8.66 -3.28
N LYS A 225 -22.01 -8.33 -3.42
CA LYS A 225 -22.94 -9.09 -4.26
C LYS A 225 -22.60 -8.90 -5.75
N PRO A 226 -22.37 -9.96 -6.52
CA PRO A 226 -22.10 -9.88 -7.94
C PRO A 226 -23.18 -9.10 -8.70
N ILE A 227 -22.79 -8.24 -9.64
CA ILE A 227 -23.69 -7.35 -10.39
C ILE A 227 -23.70 -7.62 -11.90
N ASP A 228 -22.63 -8.21 -12.45
CA ASP A 228 -22.56 -8.53 -13.87
C ASP A 228 -21.64 -9.74 -14.18
N ALA A 229 -21.38 -9.98 -15.46
CA ALA A 229 -20.57 -11.12 -15.90
C ALA A 229 -19.10 -11.04 -15.47
N ALA A 230 -18.54 -9.83 -15.27
CA ALA A 230 -17.16 -9.67 -14.82
C ALA A 230 -16.98 -10.26 -13.41
N ASP A 231 -17.98 -10.23 -12.56
CA ASP A 231 -17.92 -10.74 -11.19
C ASP A 231 -17.86 -12.27 -11.08
N LYS A 232 -18.05 -12.98 -12.20
CA LYS A 232 -17.80 -14.43 -12.29
C LYS A 232 -16.33 -14.77 -12.46
N LEU A 233 -15.48 -13.77 -12.78
CA LEU A 233 -14.05 -13.95 -12.95
C LEU A 233 -13.33 -13.83 -11.62
N SER A 234 -12.12 -14.38 -11.56
CA SER A 234 -11.27 -14.29 -10.37
C SER A 234 -10.83 -12.85 -10.10
N SER A 235 -10.88 -12.43 -8.84
CA SER A 235 -10.24 -11.20 -8.35
C SER A 235 -8.82 -11.44 -7.82
N ARG A 236 -8.33 -12.70 -7.86
CA ARG A 236 -6.96 -13.00 -7.45
C ARG A 236 -5.98 -12.34 -8.41
N PRO A 237 -5.04 -11.52 -7.95
CA PRO A 237 -3.95 -11.04 -8.79
C PRO A 237 -2.99 -12.18 -9.13
N ASP A 238 -2.28 -12.08 -10.26
CA ASP A 238 -1.34 -13.11 -10.69
C ASP A 238 0.06 -12.88 -10.11
N PHE A 239 0.37 -11.66 -9.68
CA PHE A 239 1.56 -11.25 -8.94
C PHE A 239 1.27 -9.97 -8.15
N ALA A 240 2.08 -9.70 -7.11
CA ALA A 240 1.80 -8.62 -6.18
C ALA A 240 3.07 -7.87 -5.74
N VAL A 241 2.98 -6.55 -5.60
CA VAL A 241 4.07 -5.68 -5.13
C VAL A 241 3.54 -4.81 -4.00
N ALA A 242 4.10 -4.95 -2.80
CA ALA A 242 3.74 -4.16 -1.62
C ALA A 242 4.93 -3.29 -1.20
N LEU A 243 4.78 -1.98 -1.31
CA LEU A 243 5.80 -1.00 -0.95
C LEU A 243 5.43 -0.30 0.35
N TYR A 244 6.34 -0.33 1.33
CA TYR A 244 6.14 0.21 2.67
C TYR A 244 4.71 -0.01 3.18
N PRO A 245 4.24 -1.29 3.21
CA PRO A 245 2.86 -1.59 3.55
C PRO A 245 2.58 -1.25 5.01
N GLY A 246 1.44 -0.61 5.26
CA GLY A 246 0.93 -0.37 6.61
C GLY A 246 -0.04 -1.44 7.08
N HIS A 247 -0.49 -1.33 8.32
CA HIS A 247 -1.62 -2.04 8.93
C HIS A 247 -1.56 -3.58 8.91
N LEU A 248 -0.42 -4.20 8.63
CA LEU A 248 -0.24 -5.65 8.61
C LEU A 248 0.19 -6.23 9.95
N CYS A 249 0.94 -5.46 10.74
CA CYS A 249 1.45 -5.88 12.04
C CYS A 249 0.44 -5.64 13.16
N ARG A 250 0.35 -6.57 14.09
CA ARG A 250 -0.43 -6.49 15.33
C ARG A 250 0.48 -6.73 16.53
N ASP A 251 -0.06 -6.55 17.72
CA ASP A 251 0.66 -6.77 18.98
C ASP A 251 1.42 -8.10 19.00
N GLY A 252 2.63 -8.07 19.53
CA GLY A 252 3.52 -9.22 19.59
C GLY A 252 4.07 -9.66 18.24
N ASP A 253 4.21 -8.73 17.29
CA ASP A 253 4.76 -8.95 15.94
C ASP A 253 4.02 -10.08 15.21
N THR A 254 2.68 -10.02 15.23
CA THR A 254 1.83 -10.98 14.55
C THR A 254 1.16 -10.36 13.33
N LEU A 255 0.91 -11.19 12.32
CA LEU A 255 0.17 -10.74 11.13
C LEU A 255 -1.30 -10.47 11.48
N ASP A 256 -1.87 -9.45 10.84
CA ASP A 256 -3.31 -9.16 10.89
C ASP A 256 -4.13 -10.46 10.72
N PRO A 257 -4.98 -10.83 11.71
CA PRO A 257 -5.77 -12.06 11.65
C PRO A 257 -6.78 -12.08 10.48
N GLY A 258 -7.04 -10.94 9.85
CA GLY A 258 -7.84 -10.86 8.63
C GLY A 258 -7.08 -11.22 7.34
N ILE A 259 -5.77 -11.52 7.43
CA ILE A 259 -4.92 -11.93 6.30
C ILE A 259 -4.58 -13.41 6.44
N HIS A 260 -5.16 -14.25 5.60
CA HIS A 260 -4.91 -15.69 5.60
C HIS A 260 -4.05 -16.08 4.40
N VAL A 261 -2.73 -16.10 4.60
CA VAL A 261 -1.78 -16.49 3.55
C VAL A 261 -1.88 -18.00 3.29
N THR A 262 -1.98 -18.37 2.03
CA THR A 262 -2.05 -19.76 1.58
C THR A 262 -1.19 -19.97 0.34
N LYS A 263 -1.04 -21.22 -0.11
CA LYS A 263 -0.37 -21.54 -1.39
C LYS A 263 -1.03 -20.90 -2.62
N GLN A 264 -2.24 -20.37 -2.49
CA GLN A 264 -2.94 -19.65 -3.57
C GLN A 264 -2.58 -18.17 -3.62
N THR A 265 -1.94 -17.64 -2.57
CA THR A 265 -1.41 -16.27 -2.56
C THR A 265 -0.43 -16.11 -3.73
N PRO A 266 -0.50 -15.04 -4.53
CA PRO A 266 0.38 -14.86 -5.69
C PRO A 266 1.83 -14.62 -5.26
N PRO A 267 2.81 -14.86 -6.15
CA PRO A 267 4.18 -14.39 -5.95
C PRO A 267 4.19 -12.93 -5.55
N THR A 268 4.95 -12.59 -4.51
CA THR A 268 4.87 -11.27 -3.86
C THR A 268 6.25 -10.64 -3.69
N PHE A 269 6.38 -9.38 -4.07
CA PHE A 269 7.53 -8.52 -3.79
C PHE A 269 7.20 -7.54 -2.67
N ILE A 270 8.08 -7.41 -1.68
CA ILE A 270 7.90 -6.49 -0.54
C ILE A 270 9.14 -5.61 -0.41
N LEU A 271 8.94 -4.32 -0.12
CA LEU A 271 10.05 -3.41 0.14
C LEU A 271 9.65 -2.34 1.15
N GLN A 272 10.54 -2.07 2.12
CA GLN A 272 10.35 -1.04 3.13
C GLN A 272 11.69 -0.53 3.66
N ALA A 273 11.71 0.61 4.36
CA ALA A 273 12.85 1.12 5.08
C ALA A 273 12.69 0.92 6.60
N TRP A 274 13.81 0.65 7.32
CA TRP A 274 13.83 0.50 8.76
C TRP A 274 13.55 1.80 9.52
N ASP A 275 13.82 2.94 8.90
CA ASP A 275 13.60 4.26 9.46
C ASP A 275 12.26 4.88 9.04
N ASP A 276 11.31 4.06 8.58
CA ASP A 276 9.97 4.49 8.25
C ASP A 276 9.28 5.04 9.52
N PRO A 277 8.93 6.35 9.55
CA PRO A 277 8.36 6.96 10.74
C PRO A 277 6.83 6.80 10.83
N VAL A 278 6.20 6.20 9.83
CA VAL A 278 4.74 6.07 9.71
C VAL A 278 4.32 4.63 9.94
N ASP A 279 4.93 3.70 9.22
CA ASP A 279 4.60 2.28 9.27
C ASP A 279 5.82 1.48 9.74
N ASP A 280 5.70 0.83 10.89
CA ASP A 280 6.78 0.02 11.45
C ASP A 280 7.18 -1.10 10.50
N ILE A 281 8.48 -1.42 10.47
CA ILE A 281 9.06 -2.49 9.64
C ILE A 281 8.43 -3.85 9.90
N CYS A 282 7.81 -4.03 11.06
CA CYS A 282 7.05 -5.22 11.42
C CYS A 282 6.01 -5.56 10.34
N ASN A 283 5.36 -4.57 9.72
CA ASN A 283 4.39 -4.79 8.66
C ASN A 283 4.93 -5.66 7.52
N SER A 284 6.14 -5.33 7.06
CA SER A 284 6.81 -6.10 5.99
C SER A 284 7.33 -7.44 6.48
N THR A 285 7.89 -7.51 7.69
CA THR A 285 8.53 -8.73 8.19
C THR A 285 7.53 -9.82 8.55
N VAL A 286 6.40 -9.49 9.19
CA VAL A 286 5.36 -10.48 9.52
C VAL A 286 4.67 -11.02 8.27
N TYR A 287 4.44 -10.16 7.26
CA TYR A 287 3.84 -10.60 6.01
C TYR A 287 4.79 -11.47 5.20
N ALA A 288 6.06 -11.06 5.09
CA ALA A 288 7.10 -11.87 4.44
C ALA A 288 7.23 -13.25 5.09
N ARG A 289 7.22 -13.32 6.42
CA ARG A 289 7.28 -14.59 7.16
C ARG A 289 6.07 -15.47 6.85
N ALA A 290 4.86 -14.91 6.85
CA ALA A 290 3.67 -15.69 6.54
C ALA A 290 3.65 -16.21 5.09
N LEU A 291 4.19 -15.44 4.14
CA LEU A 291 4.36 -15.88 2.75
C LEU A 291 5.36 -17.04 2.64
N ASP A 292 6.51 -16.95 3.31
CA ASP A 292 7.52 -18.01 3.37
C ASP A 292 6.96 -19.28 4.00
N ASP A 293 6.29 -19.18 5.14
CA ASP A 293 5.67 -20.32 5.84
C ASP A 293 4.60 -21.02 4.97
N ALA A 294 3.91 -20.29 4.10
CA ALA A 294 2.96 -20.84 3.14
C ALA A 294 3.60 -21.37 1.85
N GLY A 295 4.92 -21.18 1.67
CA GLY A 295 5.66 -21.57 0.47
C GLY A 295 5.32 -20.72 -0.76
N VAL A 296 4.95 -19.45 -0.58
CA VAL A 296 4.72 -18.49 -1.65
C VAL A 296 6.04 -17.91 -2.12
N PRO A 297 6.37 -17.91 -3.43
CA PRO A 297 7.56 -17.24 -3.93
C PRO A 297 7.56 -15.75 -3.55
N THR A 298 8.56 -15.33 -2.78
CA THR A 298 8.59 -13.98 -2.19
C THR A 298 9.98 -13.38 -2.30
N GLU A 299 10.05 -12.12 -2.76
CA GLU A 299 11.26 -11.31 -2.72
C GLU A 299 11.08 -10.14 -1.75
N VAL A 300 12.06 -9.90 -0.87
CA VAL A 300 11.96 -8.88 0.20
C VAL A 300 13.21 -8.02 0.23
N HIS A 301 13.03 -6.70 0.22
CA HIS A 301 14.11 -5.74 0.36
C HIS A 301 13.84 -4.78 1.52
N LEU A 302 14.72 -4.81 2.52
CA LEU A 302 14.64 -3.92 3.68
C LEU A 302 15.87 -3.01 3.68
N PHE A 303 15.63 -1.70 3.55
CA PHE A 303 16.68 -0.69 3.51
C PHE A 303 16.87 -0.05 4.89
N ALA A 304 18.11 0.27 5.24
CA ALA A 304 18.39 0.92 6.53
C ALA A 304 17.74 2.31 6.62
N LYS A 305 17.67 3.01 5.47
CA LYS A 305 17.10 4.36 5.36
C LYS A 305 16.29 4.52 4.09
N GLY A 306 15.26 5.35 4.17
CA GLY A 306 14.36 5.65 3.08
C GLY A 306 13.12 6.42 3.51
N GLY A 307 12.76 6.31 4.79
CA GLY A 307 11.53 6.90 5.32
C GLY A 307 10.28 6.26 4.71
N HIS A 308 9.22 7.06 4.59
CA HIS A 308 7.90 6.66 4.08
C HIS A 308 7.52 7.46 2.82
N ALA A 309 6.59 6.93 2.02
CA ALA A 309 5.97 7.61 0.88
C ALA A 309 6.96 8.22 -0.14
N PHE A 310 8.08 7.55 -0.41
CA PHE A 310 9.08 8.06 -1.35
C PHE A 310 8.65 7.98 -2.83
N GLY A 311 7.68 7.13 -3.18
CA GLY A 311 7.24 6.93 -4.57
C GLY A 311 8.40 6.60 -5.53
N LEU A 312 8.37 7.18 -6.72
CA LEU A 312 9.47 7.12 -7.71
C LEU A 312 10.47 8.28 -7.59
N ARG A 313 10.20 9.22 -6.68
CA ARG A 313 11.00 10.44 -6.56
C ARG A 313 12.33 10.12 -5.91
N ARG A 314 13.41 10.56 -6.56
CA ARG A 314 14.77 10.25 -6.13
C ARG A 314 15.09 10.91 -4.79
N THR A 315 15.48 10.09 -3.83
CA THR A 315 16.11 10.49 -2.58
C THR A 315 17.60 10.19 -2.63
N GLU A 316 18.37 10.67 -1.67
CA GLU A 316 19.81 10.35 -1.52
C GLU A 316 20.04 8.92 -1.03
N HIS A 317 18.97 8.20 -0.63
CA HIS A 317 19.07 6.87 -0.05
C HIS A 317 19.02 5.77 -1.10
N PRO A 318 19.67 4.63 -0.85
CA PRO A 318 19.65 3.47 -1.74
C PRO A 318 18.24 2.94 -2.06
N VAL A 319 17.24 3.24 -1.25
CA VAL A 319 15.85 2.87 -1.51
C VAL A 319 15.36 3.39 -2.87
N ALA A 320 15.92 4.49 -3.39
CA ALA A 320 15.58 5.03 -4.71
C ALA A 320 15.86 4.07 -5.88
N MET A 321 16.57 2.95 -5.64
CA MET A 321 16.80 1.90 -6.64
C MET A 321 15.64 0.89 -6.76
N TRP A 322 14.62 0.99 -5.93
CA TRP A 322 13.53 0.03 -5.87
C TRP A 322 12.87 -0.27 -7.22
N PRO A 323 12.70 0.67 -8.17
CA PRO A 323 12.09 0.35 -9.46
C PRO A 323 12.88 -0.70 -10.24
N SER A 324 14.23 -0.62 -10.16
CA SER A 324 15.10 -1.61 -10.82
C SER A 324 15.00 -3.01 -10.18
N LEU A 325 14.78 -3.07 -8.87
CA LEU A 325 14.59 -4.33 -8.15
C LEU A 325 13.28 -4.98 -8.59
N VAL A 326 12.18 -4.23 -8.60
CA VAL A 326 10.89 -4.72 -9.10
C VAL A 326 10.98 -5.16 -10.57
N GLU A 327 11.67 -4.38 -11.44
CA GLU A 327 11.86 -4.77 -12.85
C GLU A 327 12.61 -6.09 -12.99
N ASN A 328 13.64 -6.33 -12.20
CA ASN A 328 14.40 -7.57 -12.22
C ASN A 328 13.54 -8.75 -11.75
N TRP A 329 12.82 -8.58 -10.65
CA TRP A 329 11.89 -9.57 -10.15
C TRP A 329 10.77 -9.89 -11.16
N LEU A 330 10.18 -8.87 -11.83
CA LEU A 330 9.17 -9.07 -12.88
C LEU A 330 9.71 -9.88 -14.07
N LYS A 331 11.00 -9.73 -14.42
CA LYS A 331 11.66 -10.57 -15.43
C LYS A 331 11.82 -12.00 -14.95
N GLU A 332 12.23 -12.19 -13.71
CA GLU A 332 12.43 -13.52 -13.11
C GLU A 332 11.13 -14.33 -13.10
N ILE A 333 10.01 -13.70 -12.78
CA ILE A 333 8.70 -14.36 -12.79
C ILE A 333 8.00 -14.36 -14.18
N GLY A 334 8.67 -13.92 -15.25
CA GLY A 334 8.20 -13.99 -16.65
C GLY A 334 7.10 -13.00 -17.01
N ILE A 335 7.08 -11.83 -16.37
CA ILE A 335 6.13 -10.74 -16.66
C ILE A 335 6.74 -9.73 -17.65
N LEU A 336 8.03 -9.44 -17.54
CA LEU A 336 8.81 -8.58 -18.45
C LEU A 336 9.71 -9.37 -19.38
#